data_0ab2856a6e168385c1ddde0e5912406e
#
_entry.id   0ab2856a6e168385c1ddde0e5912406e
#
_cell.length_a   1.000
_cell.length_b   1.000
_cell.length_c   1.000
_cell.angle_alpha   90.00
_cell.angle_beta   90.00
_cell.angle_gamma   90.00
#
_symmetry.space_group_name_H-M   'P 1'
#
loop_
_entity.id
_entity.type
_entity.pdbx_description
1 polymer ?
#
loop_
_entity_poly.entity_id
_entity_poly.type
_entity_poly.pdbx_seq_one_letter_code
_entity_poly.pdbx_strand_id
1 'polypeptide(L)'
;GEWSLLLDANQRASHSDFYTMGALHISPDNRVMALAEDFLSRRQYGIRFRNLESGSWYPEVLSNASSSFAWGNDSRTLYYVRKHPQTLLSYQVWRHELGMPQSEDKLVYEEQDDTYHLSVHKSTSKQFIMIALYSTNTSEIQLIDANFPDAQPHVFLPRRRDHEYSIDHYDHQFFIRSNREGKNFGLYRSRYLDESRWETLIPAREQVVMEDFQLFRDWLVVEAVSYTHLTLPTTERV
;
A
#
# COMPACT_ATOMS: atom_id res chain seq x y z
N GLY A 1 14.30 -27.56 -6.69
CA GLY A 1 13.13 -27.97 -5.91
C GLY A 1 11.97 -28.24 -6.84
N GLU A 2 11.05 -29.10 -6.44
CA GLU A 2 9.81 -29.36 -7.19
C GLU A 2 8.89 -28.13 -7.10
N TRP A 3 8.23 -27.81 -8.21
CA TRP A 3 7.22 -26.78 -8.24
C TRP A 3 5.90 -27.34 -7.72
N SER A 4 5.24 -26.63 -6.80
CA SER A 4 3.88 -26.96 -6.35
C SER A 4 2.93 -25.81 -6.66
N LEU A 5 1.69 -26.15 -7.02
CA LEU A 5 0.64 -25.15 -7.30
C LEU A 5 0.20 -24.51 -5.98
N LEU A 6 0.44 -23.20 -5.85
CA LEU A 6 0.02 -22.45 -4.68
C LEU A 6 -1.47 -22.12 -4.70
N LEU A 7 -1.99 -21.67 -5.85
CA LEU A 7 -3.38 -21.27 -6.05
C LEU A 7 -3.78 -21.50 -7.51
N ASP A 8 -4.95 -22.10 -7.73
CA ASP A 8 -5.59 -22.16 -9.04
C ASP A 8 -6.76 -21.18 -9.10
N ALA A 9 -6.55 -20.04 -9.75
CA ALA A 9 -7.55 -18.99 -9.91
C ALA A 9 -8.75 -19.47 -10.76
N ASN A 10 -8.56 -20.37 -11.74
CA ASN A 10 -9.65 -20.92 -12.54
C ASN A 10 -10.55 -21.83 -11.70
N GLN A 11 -9.94 -22.64 -10.82
CA GLN A 11 -10.70 -23.46 -9.88
C GLN A 11 -11.51 -22.59 -8.91
N ARG A 12 -10.92 -21.46 -8.44
CA ARG A 12 -11.63 -20.50 -7.58
C ARG A 12 -12.81 -19.84 -8.30
N ALA A 13 -12.63 -19.49 -9.57
CA ALA A 13 -13.65 -18.86 -10.40
C ALA A 13 -14.79 -19.79 -10.83
N SER A 14 -14.62 -21.12 -10.80
CA SER A 14 -15.47 -22.11 -11.45
C SER A 14 -16.95 -22.12 -11.00
N HIS A 15 -17.25 -21.52 -9.85
CA HIS A 15 -18.60 -21.47 -9.25
C HIS A 15 -19.14 -20.03 -9.15
N SER A 16 -18.59 -19.10 -9.90
CA SER A 16 -19.01 -17.69 -9.86
C SER A 16 -19.01 -17.09 -11.26
N ASP A 17 -19.98 -16.24 -11.55
CA ASP A 17 -20.04 -15.47 -12.80
C ASP A 17 -18.94 -14.40 -12.91
N PHE A 18 -18.34 -14.04 -11.78
CA PHE A 18 -17.26 -13.08 -11.69
C PHE A 18 -16.23 -13.53 -10.64
N TYR A 19 -14.97 -13.38 -10.96
CA TYR A 19 -13.86 -13.58 -10.03
C TYR A 19 -12.71 -12.66 -10.34
N THR A 20 -12.18 -12.00 -9.31
CA THR A 20 -10.89 -11.32 -9.41
C THR A 20 -10.10 -11.49 -8.13
N MET A 21 -8.81 -11.71 -8.29
CA MET A 21 -7.82 -11.70 -7.22
C MET A 21 -7.29 -10.26 -7.07
N GLY A 22 -7.47 -9.67 -5.89
CA GLY A 22 -7.02 -8.32 -5.60
C GLY A 22 -5.56 -8.27 -5.18
N ALA A 23 -5.19 -9.07 -4.19
CA ALA A 23 -3.82 -9.19 -3.69
C ALA A 23 -3.58 -10.54 -3.01
N LEU A 24 -2.32 -10.96 -3.00
CA LEU A 24 -1.84 -12.16 -2.32
C LEU A 24 -0.56 -11.80 -1.57
N HIS A 25 -0.55 -12.01 -0.24
CA HIS A 25 0.63 -11.79 0.59
C HIS A 25 0.93 -13.01 1.46
N ILE A 26 2.18 -13.39 1.51
CA ILE A 26 2.66 -14.48 2.37
C ILE A 26 3.13 -13.90 3.70
N SER A 27 2.81 -14.60 4.80
CA SER A 27 3.28 -14.23 6.14
C SER A 27 4.82 -14.23 6.22
N PRO A 28 5.43 -13.43 7.10
CA PRO A 28 6.89 -13.36 7.24
C PRO A 28 7.58 -14.70 7.49
N ASP A 29 6.91 -15.64 8.17
CA ASP A 29 7.42 -17.00 8.43
C ASP A 29 7.19 -18.00 7.28
N ASN A 30 6.60 -17.55 6.17
CA ASN A 30 6.24 -18.33 4.98
C ASN A 30 5.24 -19.49 5.23
N ARG A 31 4.41 -19.41 6.28
CA ARG A 31 3.46 -20.49 6.63
C ARG A 31 2.03 -20.22 6.22
N VAL A 32 1.65 -18.95 6.06
CA VAL A 32 0.28 -18.56 5.77
C VAL A 32 0.22 -17.63 4.56
N MET A 33 -0.69 -17.92 3.66
CA MET A 33 -1.08 -17.04 2.56
C MET A 33 -2.34 -16.28 2.94
N ALA A 34 -2.34 -14.97 2.84
CA ALA A 34 -3.52 -14.12 2.84
C ALA A 34 -3.88 -13.74 1.41
N LEU A 35 -5.14 -13.95 1.02
CA LEU A 35 -5.66 -13.78 -0.34
C LEU A 35 -6.92 -12.94 -0.32
N ALA A 36 -6.92 -11.79 -1.00
CA ALA A 36 -8.10 -10.97 -1.23
C ALA A 36 -8.81 -11.37 -2.53
N GLU A 37 -10.08 -11.75 -2.43
CA GLU A 37 -10.90 -12.21 -3.55
C GLU A 37 -12.20 -11.41 -3.64
N ASP A 38 -12.60 -11.01 -4.85
CA ASP A 38 -13.90 -10.40 -5.14
C ASP A 38 -14.68 -11.28 -6.11
N PHE A 39 -15.86 -11.72 -5.68
CA PHE A 39 -16.80 -12.51 -6.48
C PHE A 39 -18.03 -11.71 -6.95
N LEU A 40 -18.09 -10.41 -6.62
CA LEU A 40 -19.26 -9.54 -6.83
C LEU A 40 -19.03 -8.42 -7.85
N SER A 41 -17.80 -8.30 -8.39
CA SER A 41 -17.41 -7.18 -9.29
C SER A 41 -17.58 -5.79 -8.65
N ARG A 42 -17.40 -5.69 -7.33
CA ARG A 42 -17.59 -4.44 -6.57
C ARG A 42 -16.31 -3.88 -5.96
N ARG A 43 -15.17 -4.54 -6.23
CA ARG A 43 -13.92 -4.25 -5.52
C ARG A 43 -14.10 -4.29 -3.99
N GLN A 44 -15.05 -5.09 -3.53
CA GLN A 44 -15.26 -5.48 -2.14
C GLN A 44 -14.73 -6.88 -1.97
N TYR A 45 -13.61 -6.99 -1.30
CA TYR A 45 -12.89 -8.26 -1.17
C TYR A 45 -13.25 -8.97 0.13
N GLY A 46 -13.21 -10.28 0.08
CA GLY A 46 -13.06 -11.14 1.23
C GLY A 46 -11.60 -11.55 1.35
N ILE A 47 -10.94 -11.27 2.48
CA ILE A 47 -9.59 -11.76 2.72
C ILE A 47 -9.69 -13.12 3.40
N ARG A 48 -9.06 -14.15 2.80
CA ARG A 48 -9.00 -15.52 3.30
C ARG A 48 -7.57 -15.92 3.59
N PHE A 49 -7.42 -16.88 4.48
CA PHE A 49 -6.12 -17.38 4.90
C PHE A 49 -5.97 -18.86 4.56
N ARG A 50 -4.80 -19.25 4.06
CA ARG A 50 -4.45 -20.64 3.76
C ARG A 50 -3.16 -21.02 4.43
N ASN A 51 -3.18 -22.13 5.17
CA ASN A 51 -1.96 -22.74 5.69
C ASN A 51 -1.20 -23.38 4.52
N LEU A 52 0.07 -23.02 4.32
CA LEU A 52 0.87 -23.46 3.18
C LEU A 52 1.47 -24.85 3.37
N GLU A 53 1.61 -25.32 4.60
CA GLU A 53 2.11 -26.65 4.91
C GLU A 53 1.03 -27.71 4.72
N SER A 54 -0.15 -27.51 5.32
CA SER A 54 -1.27 -28.45 5.21
C SER A 54 -2.13 -28.26 3.96
N GLY A 55 -2.06 -27.08 3.32
CA GLY A 55 -2.92 -26.68 2.21
C GLY A 55 -4.37 -26.34 2.62
N SER A 56 -4.71 -26.41 3.91
CA SER A 56 -6.04 -26.12 4.41
C SER A 56 -6.33 -24.62 4.52
N TRP A 57 -7.61 -24.26 4.34
CA TRP A 57 -8.08 -22.90 4.57
C TRP A 57 -8.48 -22.70 6.02
N TYR A 58 -8.18 -21.55 6.56
CA TYR A 58 -8.71 -21.09 7.83
C TYR A 58 -10.22 -20.80 7.68
N PRO A 59 -11.02 -20.95 8.75
CA PRO A 59 -12.45 -20.74 8.67
C PRO A 59 -12.87 -19.28 8.57
N GLU A 60 -12.05 -18.35 9.08
CA GLU A 60 -12.34 -16.93 9.07
C GLU A 60 -12.21 -16.29 7.69
N VAL A 61 -13.04 -15.28 7.45
CA VAL A 61 -13.02 -14.44 6.26
C VAL A 61 -13.20 -12.98 6.68
N LEU A 62 -12.27 -12.11 6.31
CA LEU A 62 -12.42 -10.68 6.56
C LEU A 62 -13.24 -10.07 5.43
N SER A 63 -14.49 -9.75 5.73
CA SER A 63 -15.45 -9.19 4.78
C SER A 63 -15.34 -7.68 4.65
N ASN A 64 -15.89 -7.11 3.57
CA ASN A 64 -15.88 -5.68 3.28
C ASN A 64 -14.47 -5.06 3.24
N ALA A 65 -13.48 -5.86 2.90
CA ALA A 65 -12.11 -5.41 2.78
C ALA A 65 -11.82 -4.78 1.41
N SER A 66 -10.77 -3.99 1.34
CA SER A 66 -10.09 -3.67 0.08
C SER A 66 -9.03 -4.74 -0.23
N SER A 67 -8.37 -4.64 -1.38
CA SER A 67 -7.20 -5.46 -1.70
C SER A 67 -5.92 -4.99 -1.01
N SER A 68 -6.00 -3.97 -0.17
CA SER A 68 -4.85 -3.38 0.51
C SER A 68 -4.75 -3.91 1.94
N PHE A 69 -3.70 -4.68 2.20
CA PHE A 69 -3.41 -5.26 3.51
C PHE A 69 -1.93 -5.61 3.66
N ALA A 70 -1.45 -5.73 4.88
CA ALA A 70 -0.05 -6.05 5.18
C ALA A 70 0.09 -6.87 6.47
N TRP A 71 1.01 -7.84 6.46
CA TRP A 71 1.34 -8.64 7.63
C TRP A 71 2.24 -7.88 8.61
N GLY A 72 1.94 -7.95 9.91
CA GLY A 72 2.90 -7.69 10.98
C GLY A 72 4.11 -8.64 10.93
N ASN A 73 5.18 -8.35 11.65
CA ASN A 73 6.38 -9.22 11.67
C ASN A 73 6.20 -10.48 12.55
N ASP A 74 5.17 -10.51 13.37
CA ASP A 74 4.78 -11.66 14.20
C ASP A 74 4.14 -12.83 13.42
N SER A 75 3.87 -12.65 12.10
CA SER A 75 3.20 -13.62 11.24
C SER A 75 1.78 -14.01 11.68
N ARG A 76 1.19 -13.25 12.59
CA ARG A 76 -0.15 -13.47 13.14
C ARG A 76 -1.08 -12.28 12.92
N THR A 77 -0.52 -11.10 12.97
CA THR A 77 -1.26 -9.85 12.82
C THR A 77 -1.34 -9.44 11.36
N LEU A 78 -2.56 -9.16 10.87
CA LEU A 78 -2.81 -8.58 9.55
C LEU A 78 -3.46 -7.21 9.71
N TYR A 79 -2.86 -6.18 9.12
CA TYR A 79 -3.49 -4.86 8.96
C TYR A 79 -4.19 -4.82 7.62
N TYR A 80 -5.46 -4.43 7.60
CA TYR A 80 -6.25 -4.41 6.37
C TYR A 80 -7.19 -3.20 6.33
N VAL A 81 -7.52 -2.80 5.12
CA VAL A 81 -8.44 -1.68 4.88
C VAL A 81 -9.86 -2.18 4.73
N ARG A 82 -10.79 -1.61 5.50
CA ARG A 82 -12.24 -1.82 5.32
C ARG A 82 -12.84 -0.73 4.46
N LYS A 83 -13.82 -1.15 3.68
CA LYS A 83 -14.59 -0.27 2.81
C LYS A 83 -15.94 0.03 3.43
N HIS A 84 -16.40 1.26 3.23
CA HIS A 84 -17.74 1.65 3.63
C HIS A 84 -18.77 0.85 2.82
N PRO A 85 -19.77 0.23 3.45
CA PRO A 85 -20.64 -0.74 2.78
C PRO A 85 -21.52 -0.13 1.67
N GLN A 86 -21.86 1.17 1.75
CA GLN A 86 -22.69 1.86 0.75
C GLN A 86 -21.83 2.63 -0.28
N THR A 87 -20.87 3.43 0.18
CA THR A 87 -20.05 4.30 -0.70
C THR A 87 -18.89 3.56 -1.34
N LEU A 88 -18.49 2.43 -0.78
CA LEU A 88 -17.33 1.63 -1.16
C LEU A 88 -15.98 2.36 -1.00
N LEU A 89 -15.97 3.50 -0.31
CA LEU A 89 -14.75 4.22 0.02
C LEU A 89 -13.92 3.42 1.04
N SER A 90 -12.61 3.42 0.86
CA SER A 90 -11.65 2.91 1.82
C SER A 90 -11.48 3.94 2.93
N TYR A 91 -11.92 3.65 4.17
CA TYR A 91 -12.00 4.66 5.22
C TYR A 91 -11.46 4.21 6.58
N GLN A 92 -11.27 2.91 6.81
CA GLN A 92 -10.78 2.41 8.09
C GLN A 92 -9.62 1.43 7.88
N VAL A 93 -8.64 1.45 8.76
CA VAL A 93 -7.63 0.41 8.93
C VAL A 93 -7.97 -0.37 10.19
N TRP A 94 -8.04 -1.68 10.04
CA TRP A 94 -8.30 -2.64 11.12
C TRP A 94 -7.11 -3.57 11.28
N ARG A 95 -6.97 -4.09 12.49
CA ARG A 95 -6.01 -5.11 12.85
C ARG A 95 -6.73 -6.41 13.18
N HIS A 96 -6.40 -7.44 12.45
CA HIS A 96 -6.88 -8.80 12.64
C HIS A 96 -5.80 -9.69 13.24
N GLU A 97 -6.16 -10.59 14.15
CA GLU A 97 -5.29 -11.65 14.64
C GLU A 97 -5.72 -12.98 14.02
N LEU A 98 -4.80 -13.63 13.29
CA LEU A 98 -5.05 -14.90 12.60
C LEU A 98 -5.63 -15.96 13.54
N GLY A 99 -6.72 -16.60 13.12
CA GLY A 99 -7.44 -17.60 13.88
C GLY A 99 -8.55 -17.05 14.77
N MET A 100 -8.71 -15.72 14.84
CA MET A 100 -9.79 -15.07 15.59
C MET A 100 -10.93 -14.66 14.65
N PRO A 101 -12.18 -14.56 15.14
CA PRO A 101 -13.28 -14.05 14.31
C PRO A 101 -13.11 -12.54 14.04
N GLN A 102 -13.54 -12.08 12.86
CA GLN A 102 -13.49 -10.66 12.47
C GLN A 102 -14.17 -9.71 13.46
N SER A 103 -15.11 -10.20 14.28
CA SER A 103 -15.78 -9.39 15.31
C SER A 103 -14.85 -8.95 16.46
N GLU A 104 -13.70 -9.58 16.59
CA GLU A 104 -12.67 -9.26 17.59
C GLU A 104 -11.57 -8.34 17.05
N ASP A 105 -11.66 -7.96 15.79
CA ASP A 105 -10.71 -7.05 15.17
C ASP A 105 -10.72 -5.69 15.86
N LYS A 106 -9.57 -5.03 15.84
CA LYS A 106 -9.39 -3.72 16.48
C LYS A 106 -9.25 -2.63 15.42
N LEU A 107 -10.03 -1.56 15.57
CA LEU A 107 -9.87 -0.35 14.76
C LEU A 107 -8.53 0.31 15.11
N VAL A 108 -7.73 0.58 14.08
CA VAL A 108 -6.40 1.21 14.19
C VAL A 108 -6.48 2.68 13.77
N TYR A 109 -7.19 2.94 12.68
CA TYR A 109 -7.32 4.28 12.12
C TYR A 109 -8.66 4.43 11.39
N GLU A 110 -9.25 5.61 11.46
CA GLU A 110 -10.43 5.97 10.69
C GLU A 110 -10.25 7.33 10.03
N GLU A 111 -10.44 7.38 8.70
CA GLU A 111 -10.43 8.61 7.93
C GLU A 111 -11.83 9.20 7.89
N GLN A 112 -11.95 10.48 8.28
CA GLN A 112 -13.21 11.21 8.33
C GLN A 112 -13.46 12.03 7.06
N ASP A 113 -12.41 12.32 6.30
CA ASP A 113 -12.48 13.09 5.06
C ASP A 113 -12.61 12.14 3.87
N ASP A 114 -13.78 12.10 3.25
CA ASP A 114 -14.10 11.22 2.13
C ASP A 114 -13.39 11.58 0.81
N THR A 115 -12.63 12.67 0.78
CA THR A 115 -11.76 13.03 -0.34
C THR A 115 -10.44 12.28 -0.35
N TYR A 116 -10.11 11.57 0.75
CA TYR A 116 -8.88 10.78 0.85
C TYR A 116 -9.09 9.31 0.50
N HIS A 117 -8.20 8.80 -0.31
CA HIS A 117 -8.04 7.35 -0.53
C HIS A 117 -7.06 6.77 0.47
N LEU A 118 -7.45 5.70 1.13
CA LEU A 118 -6.70 5.05 2.17
C LEU A 118 -6.17 3.70 1.70
N SER A 119 -4.88 3.44 1.94
CA SER A 119 -4.24 2.16 1.69
C SER A 119 -3.27 1.76 2.80
N VAL A 120 -2.92 0.48 2.85
CA VAL A 120 -1.95 -0.08 3.79
C VAL A 120 -0.91 -0.89 3.03
N HIS A 121 0.35 -0.67 3.31
CA HIS A 121 1.44 -1.47 2.78
C HIS A 121 2.59 -1.58 3.79
N LYS A 122 3.55 -2.44 3.51
CA LYS A 122 4.72 -2.66 4.36
C LYS A 122 5.94 -2.03 3.71
N SER A 123 6.78 -1.36 4.50
CA SER A 123 8.05 -0.81 4.01
C SER A 123 8.98 -1.91 3.47
N THR A 124 9.86 -1.54 2.54
CA THR A 124 10.90 -2.43 2.00
C THR A 124 11.80 -2.98 3.10
N SER A 125 12.11 -2.21 4.15
CA SER A 125 12.83 -2.68 5.34
C SER A 125 12.07 -3.70 6.19
N LYS A 126 10.76 -3.83 5.96
CA LYS A 126 9.81 -4.60 6.79
C LYS A 126 9.64 -4.04 8.22
N GLN A 127 10.20 -2.89 8.53
CA GLN A 127 10.13 -2.30 9.86
C GLN A 127 8.78 -1.62 10.13
N PHE A 128 8.14 -1.06 9.09
CA PHE A 128 6.91 -0.30 9.25
C PHE A 128 5.76 -0.87 8.42
N ILE A 129 4.57 -0.85 9.01
CA ILE A 129 3.29 -0.83 8.30
C ILE A 129 2.98 0.64 8.05
N MET A 130 2.70 0.99 6.81
CA MET A 130 2.40 2.35 6.37
C MET A 130 0.93 2.47 6.03
N ILE A 131 0.23 3.40 6.68
CA ILE A 131 -1.11 3.83 6.30
C ILE A 131 -0.92 5.06 5.41
N ALA A 132 -1.25 4.92 4.15
CA ALA A 132 -1.08 5.98 3.17
C ALA A 132 -2.43 6.58 2.78
N LEU A 133 -2.52 7.89 2.85
CA LEU A 133 -3.71 8.71 2.61
C LEU A 133 -3.39 9.70 1.50
N TYR A 134 -4.13 9.63 0.41
CA TYR A 134 -3.94 10.48 -0.77
C TYR A 134 -5.25 11.12 -1.19
N SER A 135 -5.23 12.43 -1.38
CA SER A 135 -6.27 13.18 -2.08
C SER A 135 -5.73 13.68 -3.43
N THR A 136 -6.45 14.57 -4.10
CA THR A 136 -6.05 15.11 -5.42
C THR A 136 -4.68 15.79 -5.39
N ASN A 137 -4.34 16.47 -4.30
CA ASN A 137 -3.12 17.30 -4.20
C ASN A 137 -2.50 17.30 -2.81
N THR A 138 -2.85 16.33 -1.98
CA THR A 138 -2.36 16.27 -0.60
C THR A 138 -2.17 14.81 -0.19
N SER A 139 -1.09 14.52 0.53
CA SER A 139 -0.84 13.22 1.12
C SER A 139 -0.52 13.31 2.61
N GLU A 140 -0.79 12.21 3.30
CA GLU A 140 -0.35 11.94 4.65
C GLU A 140 0.02 10.47 4.78
N ILE A 141 1.09 10.18 5.48
CA ILE A 141 1.47 8.81 5.77
C ILE A 141 1.63 8.64 7.27
N GLN A 142 1.06 7.57 7.79
CA GLN A 142 1.22 7.18 9.18
C GLN A 142 2.00 5.88 9.25
N LEU A 143 2.84 5.75 10.27
CA LEU A 143 3.74 4.64 10.49
C LEU A 143 3.31 3.86 11.73
N ILE A 144 3.30 2.54 11.62
CA ILE A 144 3.16 1.60 12.74
C ILE A 144 4.40 0.72 12.74
N ASP A 145 5.04 0.53 13.88
CA ASP A 145 6.15 -0.44 13.99
C ASP A 145 5.61 -1.87 13.77
N ALA A 146 6.07 -2.52 12.71
CA ALA A 146 5.60 -3.84 12.31
C ALA A 146 6.00 -4.97 13.29
N ASN A 147 6.90 -4.69 14.24
CA ASN A 147 7.33 -5.66 15.25
C ASN A 147 6.42 -5.65 16.49
N PHE A 148 5.61 -4.61 16.66
CA PHE A 148 4.75 -4.43 17.83
C PHE A 148 3.28 -4.32 17.40
N PRO A 149 2.50 -5.41 17.51
CA PRO A 149 1.10 -5.43 17.06
C PRO A 149 0.20 -4.38 17.73
N ASP A 150 0.54 -3.94 18.95
CA ASP A 150 -0.22 -2.92 19.69
C ASP A 150 0.30 -1.49 19.48
N ALA A 151 1.32 -1.30 18.62
CA ALA A 151 1.84 0.03 18.32
C ALA A 151 0.75 0.91 17.69
N GLN A 152 0.67 2.15 18.17
CA GLN A 152 -0.25 3.12 17.61
C GLN A 152 0.36 3.78 16.36
N PRO A 153 -0.46 4.12 15.35
CA PRO A 153 0.01 4.88 14.21
C PRO A 153 0.49 6.28 14.63
N HIS A 154 1.58 6.73 14.04
CA HIS A 154 2.06 8.09 14.18
C HIS A 154 2.30 8.72 12.82
N VAL A 155 1.95 10.00 12.70
CA VAL A 155 2.04 10.75 11.44
C VAL A 155 3.52 10.98 11.08
N PHE A 156 3.89 10.64 9.83
CA PHE A 156 5.22 10.95 9.29
C PHE A 156 5.37 12.44 9.06
N LEU A 157 4.47 13.03 8.27
CA LEU A 157 4.28 14.47 8.12
C LEU A 157 2.79 14.81 8.11
N PRO A 158 2.37 15.86 8.84
CA PRO A 158 0.99 16.33 8.79
C PRO A 158 0.59 16.81 7.39
N ARG A 159 -0.70 16.68 7.08
CA ARG A 159 -1.30 17.19 5.84
C ARG A 159 -1.01 18.68 5.66
N ARG A 160 -0.60 19.05 4.48
CA ARG A 160 -0.48 20.43 4.04
C ARG A 160 -1.08 20.54 2.64
N ARG A 161 -1.90 21.55 2.44
CA ARG A 161 -2.49 21.79 1.13
C ARG A 161 -1.40 21.88 0.05
N ASP A 162 -1.65 21.23 -1.09
CA ASP A 162 -0.75 21.18 -2.25
C ASP A 162 0.62 20.53 -1.96
N HIS A 163 0.72 19.77 -0.86
CA HIS A 163 1.90 18.98 -0.55
C HIS A 163 1.62 17.48 -0.73
N GLU A 164 2.22 16.94 -1.75
CA GLU A 164 2.17 15.54 -2.08
C GLU A 164 3.53 14.88 -1.80
N TYR A 165 3.50 13.74 -1.14
CA TYR A 165 4.68 12.93 -0.92
C TYR A 165 4.35 11.45 -0.80
N SER A 166 5.32 10.62 -1.14
CA SER A 166 5.34 9.19 -0.84
C SER A 166 6.65 8.82 -0.17
N ILE A 167 6.65 7.77 0.62
CA ILE A 167 7.85 7.33 1.33
C ILE A 167 8.03 5.82 1.20
N ASP A 168 9.27 5.38 1.33
CA ASP A 168 9.62 4.02 1.71
C ASP A 168 10.78 4.07 2.71
N HIS A 169 11.00 2.96 3.41
CA HIS A 169 12.06 2.85 4.42
C HIS A 169 12.96 1.66 4.12
N TYR A 170 14.27 1.90 4.12
CA TYR A 170 15.30 0.88 3.96
C TYR A 170 16.60 1.30 4.65
N ASP A 171 17.34 0.37 5.20
CA ASP A 171 18.63 0.58 5.86
C ASP A 171 18.65 1.78 6.84
N HIS A 172 17.65 1.81 7.76
CA HIS A 172 17.47 2.85 8.78
C HIS A 172 17.27 4.28 8.22
N GLN A 173 16.82 4.40 6.97
CA GLN A 173 16.55 5.67 6.34
C GLN A 173 15.19 5.64 5.62
N PHE A 174 14.50 6.78 5.67
CA PHE A 174 13.36 7.05 4.81
C PHE A 174 13.85 7.64 3.49
N PHE A 175 13.27 7.18 2.41
CA PHE A 175 13.37 7.77 1.09
C PHE A 175 12.05 8.42 0.78
N ILE A 176 12.07 9.68 0.39
CA ILE A 176 10.87 10.51 0.31
C ILE A 176 10.83 11.15 -1.09
N ARG A 177 9.82 10.80 -1.87
CA ARG A 177 9.46 11.53 -3.07
C ARG A 177 8.50 12.64 -2.66
N SER A 178 8.78 13.91 -2.99
CA SER A 178 7.97 15.05 -2.55
C SER A 178 8.01 16.20 -3.53
N ASN A 179 6.88 16.92 -3.65
CA ASN A 179 6.77 18.15 -4.44
C ASN A 179 7.13 19.43 -3.64
N ARG A 180 7.75 19.31 -2.45
CA ARG A 180 8.10 20.43 -1.56
C ARG A 180 8.93 21.55 -2.22
N GLU A 181 9.79 21.20 -3.19
CA GLU A 181 10.69 22.13 -3.88
C GLU A 181 10.34 22.31 -5.36
N GLY A 182 9.30 21.65 -5.84
CA GLY A 182 8.86 21.78 -7.22
C GLY A 182 7.80 20.77 -7.61
N LYS A 183 6.85 21.20 -8.45
CA LYS A 183 5.67 20.41 -8.89
C LYS A 183 6.00 19.06 -9.53
N ASN A 184 7.21 18.88 -10.04
CA ASN A 184 7.66 17.66 -10.71
C ASN A 184 8.37 16.67 -9.78
N PHE A 185 8.30 16.90 -8.49
CA PHE A 185 8.86 16.09 -7.42
C PHE A 185 10.39 15.96 -7.43
N GLY A 186 10.96 15.95 -6.24
CA GLY A 186 12.33 15.55 -5.96
C GLY A 186 12.35 14.28 -5.09
N LEU A 187 13.52 13.68 -4.97
CA LEU A 187 13.78 12.56 -4.08
C LEU A 187 14.73 13.01 -2.96
N TYR A 188 14.33 12.69 -1.75
CA TYR A 188 15.06 13.04 -0.53
C TYR A 188 15.31 11.78 0.30
N ARG A 189 16.24 11.86 1.23
CA ARG A 189 16.42 10.83 2.26
C ARG A 189 16.57 11.46 3.64
N SER A 190 16.19 10.72 4.68
CA SER A 190 16.37 11.13 6.07
C SER A 190 16.32 9.95 7.02
N ARG A 191 17.05 10.04 8.14
CA ARG A 191 16.88 9.15 9.29
C ARG A 191 15.84 9.65 10.30
N TYR A 192 15.28 10.82 10.03
CA TYR A 192 14.41 11.54 10.95
C TYR A 192 13.09 11.88 10.29
N LEU A 193 12.06 12.03 11.08
CA LEU A 193 10.74 12.48 10.62
C LEU A 193 10.72 13.99 10.33
N ASP A 194 11.68 14.73 10.89
CA ASP A 194 11.79 16.18 10.71
C ASP A 194 12.22 16.55 9.27
N GLU A 195 11.32 17.21 8.57
CA GLU A 195 11.51 17.64 7.18
C GLU A 195 12.73 18.57 6.97
N SER A 196 13.10 19.36 7.99
CA SER A 196 14.27 20.24 7.92
C SER A 196 15.61 19.49 7.80
N ARG A 197 15.58 18.20 8.09
CA ARG A 197 16.75 17.30 8.09
C ARG A 197 16.79 16.40 6.85
N TRP A 198 15.94 16.62 5.88
CA TRP A 198 15.97 15.86 4.64
C TRP A 198 17.13 16.27 3.75
N GLU A 199 17.87 15.29 3.30
CA GLU A 199 18.96 15.45 2.34
C GLU A 199 18.43 15.21 0.92
N THR A 200 18.66 16.14 0.01
CA THR A 200 18.24 16.00 -1.39
C THR A 200 19.13 15.00 -2.11
N LEU A 201 18.55 13.92 -2.64
CA LEU A 201 19.22 12.97 -3.50
C LEU A 201 19.07 13.35 -4.98
N ILE A 202 17.87 13.69 -5.40
CA ILE A 202 17.56 14.12 -6.76
C ILE A 202 16.65 15.36 -6.65
N PRO A 203 17.11 16.53 -7.09
CA PRO A 203 16.30 17.73 -7.05
C PRO A 203 15.15 17.67 -8.06
N ALA A 204 14.05 18.38 -7.77
CA ALA A 204 12.97 18.57 -8.73
C ALA A 204 13.47 19.27 -10.00
N ARG A 205 13.00 18.83 -11.17
CA ARG A 205 13.39 19.39 -12.48
C ARG A 205 12.17 19.93 -13.21
N GLU A 206 12.29 21.01 -13.92
CA GLU A 206 11.17 21.66 -14.62
C GLU A 206 10.58 20.80 -15.76
N GLN A 207 11.42 20.03 -16.45
CA GLN A 207 11.05 19.29 -17.66
C GLN A 207 10.92 17.77 -17.43
N VAL A 208 11.12 17.31 -16.21
CA VAL A 208 11.09 15.88 -15.88
C VAL A 208 10.26 15.67 -14.63
N VAL A 209 9.18 14.94 -14.76
CA VAL A 209 8.38 14.49 -13.60
C VAL A 209 8.98 13.21 -13.05
N MET A 210 9.25 13.18 -11.77
CA MET A 210 9.55 11.93 -11.06
C MET A 210 8.23 11.28 -10.66
N GLU A 211 7.92 10.14 -11.26
CA GLU A 211 6.64 9.45 -11.01
C GLU A 211 6.71 8.51 -9.81
N ASP A 212 7.79 7.75 -9.69
CA ASP A 212 7.94 6.79 -8.59
C ASP A 212 9.40 6.46 -8.34
N PHE A 213 9.65 5.74 -7.24
CA PHE A 213 10.93 5.12 -6.94
C PHE A 213 10.74 3.76 -6.26
N GLN A 214 11.72 2.88 -6.41
CA GLN A 214 11.74 1.57 -5.78
C GLN A 214 13.10 1.31 -5.14
N LEU A 215 13.06 0.75 -3.93
CA LEU A 215 14.25 0.39 -3.17
C LEU A 215 14.54 -1.10 -3.27
N PHE A 216 15.79 -1.42 -3.58
CA PHE A 216 16.33 -2.76 -3.56
C PHE A 216 17.58 -2.78 -2.67
N ARG A 217 18.09 -3.97 -2.37
CA ARG A 217 19.26 -4.12 -1.50
C ARG A 217 20.42 -3.20 -1.87
N ASP A 218 20.77 -3.15 -3.15
CA ASP A 218 21.94 -2.44 -3.66
C ASP A 218 21.59 -1.38 -4.72
N TRP A 219 20.29 -1.16 -4.96
CA TRP A 219 19.81 -0.29 -6.04
C TRP A 219 18.64 0.58 -5.59
N LEU A 220 18.67 1.82 -6.05
CA LEU A 220 17.55 2.73 -6.08
C LEU A 220 17.12 2.89 -7.54
N VAL A 221 15.92 2.48 -7.88
CA VAL A 221 15.34 2.65 -9.21
C VAL A 221 14.38 3.84 -9.16
N VAL A 222 14.47 4.74 -10.14
CA VAL A 222 13.61 5.92 -10.24
C VAL A 222 12.89 5.88 -11.57
N GLU A 223 11.58 6.03 -11.55
CA GLU A 223 10.75 6.23 -12.72
C GLU A 223 10.53 7.72 -12.97
N ALA A 224 10.87 8.18 -14.17
CA ALA A 224 10.77 9.59 -14.51
C ALA A 224 10.37 9.78 -15.98
N VAL A 225 9.46 10.74 -16.23
CA VAL A 225 8.98 11.08 -17.57
C VAL A 225 9.42 12.49 -17.96
N SER A 226 10.07 12.59 -19.11
CA SER A 226 10.40 13.89 -19.70
C SER A 226 9.29 14.33 -20.66
N TYR A 227 8.83 15.58 -20.51
CA TYR A 227 7.91 16.18 -21.46
C TYR A 227 8.69 16.62 -22.72
N THR A 228 8.59 15.83 -23.79
CA THR A 228 8.93 16.31 -25.12
C THR A 228 7.66 16.91 -25.74
N HIS A 229 7.65 18.21 -26.01
CA HIS A 229 6.61 18.81 -26.82
C HIS A 229 6.72 18.28 -28.24
N LEU A 230 5.90 17.31 -28.61
CA LEU A 230 5.65 16.97 -30.00
C LEU A 230 4.72 18.05 -30.56
N THR A 231 5.29 19.09 -31.19
CA THR A 231 4.53 19.97 -32.07
C THR A 231 4.20 19.15 -33.32
N LEU A 232 2.94 18.77 -33.48
CA LEU A 232 2.47 18.26 -34.78
C LEU A 232 2.67 19.38 -35.80
N PRO A 233 3.29 19.09 -36.97
CA PRO A 233 3.38 20.07 -38.03
C PRO A 233 1.96 20.43 -38.46
N THR A 234 1.57 21.68 -38.34
CA THR A 234 0.38 22.25 -38.93
C THR A 234 0.56 22.22 -40.43
N THR A 235 -0.06 21.28 -41.12
CA THR A 235 -0.21 21.34 -42.56
C THR A 235 -1.21 22.46 -42.89
N GLU A 236 -0.70 23.63 -43.23
CA GLU A 236 -1.52 24.61 -43.93
C GLU A 236 -1.94 24.02 -45.27
N ARG A 237 -3.23 23.82 -45.44
CA ARG A 237 -3.78 23.57 -46.78
C ARG A 237 -3.89 24.91 -47.49
N VAL A 238 -3.13 25.06 -48.57
CA VAL A 238 -3.31 26.06 -49.59
C VAL A 238 -4.49 25.67 -50.47
#